data_4fe03503f1aecb7ce862a04d6d4c66f6
#
_entry.id   4fe03503f1aecb7ce862a04d6d4c66f6
#
_cell.length_a   1.000
_cell.length_b   1.000
_cell.length_c   1.000
_cell.angle_alpha   90.00
_cell.angle_beta   90.00
_cell.angle_gamma   90.00
#
_symmetry.space_group_name_H-M   'P 1'
#
loop_
_entity.id
_entity.type
_entity.pdbx_description
1 polymer ?
#
loop_
_entity_poly.entity_id
_entity_poly.type
_entity_poly.pdbx_seq_one_letter_code
_entity_poly.pdbx_strand_id
1 'polypeptide(L)'
;KADIVIADLPCSGLGVLGKKTDLKYKASPEGIVSLVKLQRKILSCAASYVKPGGELLYSTCTVNPKENIENVHWFLKEFPEFYADDIREDLCLELRESVTENGCIQLLPGVHKSDGFFIARLRKKEV
;
A
#
# COMPACT_ATOMS: atom_id res chain seq x y z
N LYS A 1 -13.47 17.41 -0.93
CA LYS A 1 -12.91 16.13 -1.37
C LYS A 1 -11.78 16.36 -2.38
N ALA A 2 -10.84 15.41 -2.46
CA ALA A 2 -9.61 15.60 -3.22
C ALA A 2 -9.57 14.72 -4.46
N ASP A 3 -8.85 15.20 -5.48
CA ASP A 3 -8.57 14.41 -6.69
C ASP A 3 -7.62 13.26 -6.40
N ILE A 4 -6.64 13.50 -5.52
CA ILE A 4 -5.64 12.51 -5.15
C ILE A 4 -5.49 12.55 -3.63
N VAL A 5 -5.55 11.39 -3.01
CA VAL A 5 -5.27 11.21 -1.59
C VAL A 5 -4.10 10.24 -1.46
N ILE A 6 -3.08 10.64 -0.73
CA ILE A 6 -1.91 9.80 -0.48
C ILE A 6 -1.98 9.28 0.95
N ALA A 7 -1.97 7.97 1.09
CA ALA A 7 -1.96 7.28 2.37
C ALA A 7 -0.65 6.50 2.51
N ASP A 8 0.37 7.18 3.02
CA ASP A 8 1.67 6.59 3.35
C ASP A 8 1.63 6.23 4.82
N LEU A 9 1.37 4.96 5.12
CA LEU A 9 0.91 4.53 6.43
C LEU A 9 2.03 4.07 7.35
N PRO A 10 1.85 4.21 8.68
CA PRO A 10 2.74 3.55 9.62
C PRO A 10 2.67 2.03 9.39
N CYS A 11 3.81 1.39 9.37
CA CYS A 11 3.95 -0.04 9.07
C CYS A 11 5.04 -0.68 9.92
N SER A 12 5.20 -2.01 9.79
CA SER A 12 6.21 -2.75 10.54
C SER A 12 7.64 -2.35 10.15
N GLY A 13 7.82 -1.77 8.95
CA GLY A 13 9.13 -1.37 8.48
C GLY A 13 10.03 -2.55 8.08
N LEU A 14 9.44 -3.70 7.78
CA LEU A 14 10.22 -4.89 7.41
C LEU A 14 11.07 -4.69 6.15
N GLY A 15 10.77 -3.67 5.35
CA GLY A 15 11.58 -3.31 4.19
C GLY A 15 12.83 -2.49 4.52
N VAL A 16 12.96 -1.99 5.76
CA VAL A 16 14.06 -1.10 6.21
C VAL A 16 14.75 -1.58 7.49
N LEU A 17 14.60 -2.85 7.86
CA LEU A 17 15.18 -3.41 9.09
C LEU A 17 16.71 -3.27 9.14
N GLY A 18 17.37 -3.26 8.01
CA GLY A 18 18.82 -3.07 7.94
C GLY A 18 19.27 -1.69 8.37
N LYS A 19 18.38 -0.70 8.40
CA LYS A 19 18.65 0.70 8.77
C LYS A 19 18.13 1.07 10.15
N LYS A 20 17.08 0.39 10.65
CA LYS A 20 16.39 0.74 11.89
C LYS A 20 16.15 -0.53 12.73
N THR A 21 17.00 -0.76 13.70
CA THR A 21 16.93 -1.96 14.54
C THR A 21 15.75 -1.97 15.52
N ASP A 22 15.26 -0.81 15.94
CA ASP A 22 14.11 -0.67 16.83
C ASP A 22 12.80 -1.17 16.20
N LEU A 23 12.74 -1.25 14.87
CA LEU A 23 11.57 -1.74 14.15
C LEU A 23 11.31 -3.23 14.39
N LYS A 24 12.30 -3.99 14.86
CA LYS A 24 12.12 -5.41 15.19
C LYS A 24 10.99 -5.63 16.20
N TYR A 25 10.81 -4.70 17.12
CA TYR A 25 9.72 -4.76 18.10
C TYR A 25 8.36 -4.64 17.45
N LYS A 26 8.21 -3.75 16.45
CA LYS A 26 6.96 -3.56 15.72
C LYS A 26 6.63 -4.73 14.81
N ALA A 27 7.63 -5.55 14.46
CA ALA A 27 7.47 -6.69 13.57
C ALA A 27 7.00 -7.97 14.31
N SER A 28 6.74 -7.90 15.62
CA SER A 28 6.16 -9.03 16.35
C SER A 28 4.77 -9.37 15.83
N PRO A 29 4.29 -10.63 15.96
CA PRO A 29 2.95 -10.99 15.51
C PRO A 29 1.86 -10.09 16.05
N GLU A 30 1.91 -9.75 17.34
CA GLU A 30 0.93 -8.84 17.96
C GLU A 30 1.06 -7.42 17.43
N GLY A 31 2.28 -6.96 17.21
CA GLY A 31 2.54 -5.64 16.64
C GLY A 31 2.00 -5.52 15.23
N ILE A 32 2.16 -6.56 14.41
CA ILE A 32 1.63 -6.59 13.04
C ILE A 32 0.10 -6.56 13.04
N VAL A 33 -0.55 -7.33 13.92
CA VAL A 33 -2.02 -7.32 14.02
C VAL A 33 -2.53 -5.92 14.38
N SER A 34 -1.88 -5.26 15.33
CA SER A 34 -2.23 -3.89 15.74
C SER A 34 -2.04 -2.89 14.60
N LEU A 35 -0.93 -3.03 13.85
CA LEU A 35 -0.64 -2.16 12.70
C LEU A 35 -1.67 -2.35 11.58
N VAL A 36 -2.03 -3.58 11.27
CA VAL A 36 -3.04 -3.87 10.24
C VAL A 36 -4.38 -3.21 10.60
N LYS A 37 -4.78 -3.29 11.87
CA LYS A 37 -6.00 -2.63 12.33
C LYS A 37 -5.93 -1.11 12.14
N LEU A 38 -4.82 -0.52 12.54
CA LEU A 38 -4.60 0.92 12.38
C LEU A 38 -4.58 1.33 10.91
N GLN A 39 -3.87 0.57 10.07
CA GLN A 39 -3.80 0.82 8.64
C GLN A 39 -5.19 0.80 8.01
N ARG A 40 -6.02 -0.17 8.36
CA ARG A 40 -7.39 -0.28 7.85
C ARG A 40 -8.26 0.87 8.29
N LYS A 41 -8.11 1.37 9.52
CA LYS A 41 -8.82 2.56 9.99
C LYS A 41 -8.42 3.80 9.18
N ILE A 42 -7.13 3.97 8.94
CA ILE A 42 -6.63 5.12 8.18
C ILE A 42 -7.11 5.04 6.72
N LEU A 43 -7.06 3.86 6.11
CA LEU A 43 -7.56 3.66 4.75
C LEU A 43 -9.05 3.97 4.64
N SER A 44 -9.84 3.55 5.62
CA SER A 44 -11.28 3.84 5.66
C SER A 44 -11.54 5.33 5.73
N CYS A 45 -10.78 6.02 6.56
CA CYS A 45 -10.87 7.49 6.67
C CYS A 45 -10.44 8.15 5.36
N ALA A 46 -9.30 7.75 4.80
CA ALA A 46 -8.77 8.30 3.55
C ALA A 46 -9.76 8.13 2.39
N ALA A 47 -10.44 6.99 2.31
CA ALA A 47 -11.43 6.73 1.27
C ALA A 47 -12.51 7.80 1.22
N SER A 48 -12.92 8.34 2.37
CA SER A 48 -13.96 9.36 2.46
C SER A 48 -13.56 10.70 1.86
N TYR A 49 -12.26 10.95 1.72
CA TYR A 49 -11.74 12.19 1.17
C TYR A 49 -11.56 12.16 -0.35
N VAL A 50 -11.63 10.98 -0.96
CA VAL A 50 -11.47 10.84 -2.41
C VAL A 50 -12.77 11.21 -3.10
N LYS A 51 -12.72 12.13 -4.07
CA LYS A 51 -13.90 12.46 -4.86
C LYS A 51 -14.19 11.37 -5.90
N PRO A 52 -15.42 11.25 -6.42
CA PRO A 52 -15.68 10.35 -7.55
C PRO A 52 -14.72 10.62 -8.70
N GLY A 53 -14.12 9.56 -9.27
CA GLY A 53 -13.09 9.66 -10.31
C GLY A 53 -11.69 9.93 -9.78
N GLY A 54 -11.54 10.21 -8.48
CA GLY A 54 -10.25 10.47 -7.85
C GLY A 54 -9.45 9.22 -7.53
N GLU A 55 -8.23 9.41 -7.05
CA GLU A 55 -7.29 8.34 -6.72
C GLU A 55 -6.93 8.31 -5.24
N LEU A 56 -6.73 7.10 -4.73
CA LEU A 56 -6.10 6.84 -3.44
C LEU A 56 -4.81 6.07 -3.71
N LEU A 57 -3.68 6.66 -3.34
CA LEU A 57 -2.38 6.01 -3.40
C LEU A 57 -2.01 5.51 -2.01
N TYR A 58 -1.94 4.20 -1.87
CA TYR A 58 -1.59 3.53 -0.62
C TYR A 58 -0.14 3.04 -0.70
N SER A 59 0.66 3.39 0.28
CA SER A 59 2.07 2.95 0.31
C SER A 59 2.50 2.53 1.71
N THR A 60 3.45 1.60 1.74
CA THR A 60 4.13 1.15 2.96
C THR A 60 5.61 0.95 2.68
N CYS A 61 6.43 0.94 3.71
CA CYS A 61 7.85 0.59 3.62
C CYS A 61 8.10 -0.82 4.18
N THR A 62 7.19 -1.74 3.95
CA THR A 62 7.30 -3.14 4.39
C THR A 62 7.17 -4.09 3.21
N VAL A 63 7.65 -5.32 3.39
CA VAL A 63 7.46 -6.42 2.44
C VAL A 63 6.40 -7.41 2.92
N ASN A 64 5.77 -7.15 4.05
CA ASN A 64 4.79 -8.05 4.66
C ASN A 64 3.47 -8.04 3.89
N PRO A 65 3.04 -9.18 3.30
CA PRO A 65 1.79 -9.23 2.54
C PRO A 65 0.55 -8.83 3.33
N LYS A 66 0.53 -9.06 4.64
CA LYS A 66 -0.60 -8.70 5.51
C LYS A 66 -0.84 -7.20 5.55
N GLU A 67 0.23 -6.41 5.45
CA GLU A 67 0.16 -4.96 5.44
C GLU A 67 0.01 -4.40 4.03
N ASN A 68 0.25 -5.20 3.00
CA ASN A 68 0.29 -4.79 1.60
C ASN A 68 -0.91 -5.35 0.83
N ILE A 69 -0.70 -6.44 0.10
CA ILE A 69 -1.73 -6.96 -0.80
C ILE A 69 -3.00 -7.42 -0.06
N GLU A 70 -2.88 -7.97 1.14
CA GLU A 70 -4.05 -8.38 1.91
C GLU A 70 -4.89 -7.19 2.34
N ASN A 71 -4.25 -6.05 2.66
CA ASN A 71 -4.97 -4.80 2.94
C ASN A 71 -5.68 -4.26 1.69
N VAL A 72 -5.05 -4.38 0.52
CA VAL A 72 -5.67 -3.98 -0.75
C VAL A 72 -6.91 -4.83 -1.03
N HIS A 73 -6.81 -6.15 -0.90
CA HIS A 73 -7.94 -7.05 -1.09
C HIS A 73 -9.07 -6.73 -0.12
N TRP A 74 -8.75 -6.52 1.16
CA TRP A 74 -9.73 -6.11 2.16
C TRP A 74 -10.40 -4.79 1.76
N PHE A 75 -9.62 -3.79 1.36
CA PHE A 75 -10.13 -2.47 1.00
C PHE A 75 -11.11 -2.54 -0.17
N LEU A 76 -10.73 -3.26 -1.23
CA LEU A 76 -11.57 -3.38 -2.41
C LEU A 76 -12.88 -4.12 -2.14
N LYS A 77 -12.88 -5.02 -1.17
CA LYS A 77 -14.09 -5.71 -0.73
C LYS A 77 -15.00 -4.82 0.11
N GLU A 78 -14.41 -4.04 1.03
CA GLU A 78 -15.17 -3.13 1.91
C GLU A 78 -15.67 -1.88 1.17
N PHE A 79 -14.93 -1.44 0.16
CA PHE A 79 -15.23 -0.23 -0.60
C PHE A 79 -15.40 -0.57 -2.08
N PRO A 80 -16.54 -1.17 -2.47
CA PRO A 80 -16.75 -1.61 -3.85
C PRO A 80 -16.81 -0.48 -4.88
N GLU A 81 -16.91 0.78 -4.43
CA GLU A 81 -16.80 1.95 -5.29
C GLU A 81 -15.38 2.22 -5.77
N PHE A 82 -14.38 1.51 -5.23
CA PHE A 82 -12.99 1.60 -5.68
C PHE A 82 -12.62 0.38 -6.52
N TYR A 83 -11.62 0.57 -7.39
CA TYR A 83 -10.98 -0.51 -8.13
C TYR A 83 -9.49 -0.28 -8.24
N ALA A 84 -8.73 -1.35 -8.43
CA ALA A 84 -7.29 -1.26 -8.64
C ALA A 84 -7.03 -0.75 -10.05
N ASP A 85 -6.31 0.37 -10.16
CA ASP A 85 -6.04 1.04 -11.43
C ASP A 85 -4.63 0.71 -11.90
N ASP A 86 -4.50 0.26 -13.16
CA ASP A 86 -3.22 -0.19 -13.71
C ASP A 86 -2.19 0.94 -13.67
N ILE A 87 -0.99 0.63 -13.12
CA ILE A 87 0.11 1.59 -12.97
C ILE A 87 1.26 1.34 -13.94
N ARG A 88 1.18 0.31 -14.80
CA ARG A 88 2.31 -0.09 -15.64
C ARG A 88 2.79 1.02 -16.56
N GLU A 89 1.87 1.77 -17.16
CA GLU A 89 2.23 2.86 -18.06
C GLU A 89 2.96 4.01 -17.37
N ASP A 90 2.75 4.17 -16.07
CA ASP A 90 3.38 5.22 -15.26
C ASP A 90 4.70 4.77 -14.65
N LEU A 91 5.09 3.51 -14.88
CA LEU A 91 6.35 2.96 -14.39
C LEU A 91 7.39 2.90 -15.50
N CYS A 92 8.66 3.07 -15.14
CA CYS A 92 9.75 2.78 -16.07
C CYS A 92 9.75 1.27 -16.39
N LEU A 93 10.31 0.91 -17.55
CA LEU A 93 10.29 -0.47 -18.04
C LEU A 93 10.86 -1.47 -17.04
N GLU A 94 11.91 -1.07 -16.32
CA GLU A 94 12.58 -1.91 -15.34
C GLU A 94 11.67 -2.31 -14.18
N LEU A 95 10.71 -1.47 -13.80
CA LEU A 95 9.81 -1.72 -12.69
C LEU A 95 8.51 -2.42 -13.10
N ARG A 96 8.18 -2.47 -14.38
CA ARG A 96 6.93 -3.08 -14.84
C ARG A 96 6.81 -4.56 -14.48
N GLU A 97 7.93 -5.26 -14.43
CA GLU A 97 7.96 -6.68 -14.04
C GLU A 97 7.74 -6.90 -12.55
N SER A 98 7.87 -5.84 -11.76
CA SER A 98 7.66 -5.89 -10.30
C SER A 98 6.21 -5.67 -9.91
N VAL A 99 5.31 -5.46 -10.87
CA VAL A 99 3.87 -5.39 -10.63
C VAL A 99 3.38 -6.79 -10.26
N THR A 100 2.93 -6.94 -9.01
CA THR A 100 2.51 -8.23 -8.47
C THR A 100 1.05 -8.52 -8.78
N GLU A 101 0.23 -7.49 -8.83
CA GLU A 101 -1.18 -7.52 -9.18
C GLU A 101 -1.55 -6.22 -9.86
N ASN A 102 -2.71 -6.18 -10.52
CA ASN A 102 -3.19 -4.96 -11.14
C ASN A 102 -3.23 -3.82 -10.11
N GLY A 103 -2.61 -2.71 -10.45
CA GLY A 103 -2.54 -1.52 -9.60
C GLY A 103 -1.52 -1.57 -8.47
N CYS A 104 -0.78 -2.67 -8.29
CA CYS A 104 0.12 -2.88 -7.15
C CYS A 104 1.54 -3.22 -7.60
N ILE A 105 2.52 -2.64 -6.91
CA ILE A 105 3.94 -2.96 -7.10
C ILE A 105 4.61 -3.19 -5.74
N GLN A 106 5.42 -4.24 -5.65
CA GLN A 106 6.22 -4.54 -4.46
C GLN A 106 7.71 -4.49 -4.83
N LEU A 107 8.42 -3.58 -4.20
CA LEU A 107 9.88 -3.52 -4.30
C LEU A 107 10.49 -4.33 -3.16
N LEU A 108 11.50 -5.14 -3.47
CA LEU A 108 12.14 -6.05 -2.52
C LEU A 108 13.62 -5.68 -2.33
N PRO A 109 14.11 -5.60 -1.08
CA PRO A 109 15.54 -5.41 -0.84
C PRO A 109 16.34 -6.56 -1.46
N GLY A 110 17.46 -6.24 -2.09
CA GLY A 110 18.33 -7.22 -2.73
C GLY A 110 17.91 -7.61 -4.14
N VAL A 111 16.64 -7.52 -4.49
CA VAL A 111 16.14 -7.69 -5.87
C VAL A 111 16.18 -6.35 -6.59
N HIS A 112 15.71 -5.32 -5.92
CA HIS A 112 15.74 -3.94 -6.41
C HIS A 112 16.83 -3.17 -5.66
N LYS A 113 17.39 -2.13 -6.30
CA LYS A 113 18.37 -1.25 -5.67
C LYS A 113 17.66 -0.24 -4.77
N SER A 114 16.86 -0.76 -3.83
CA SER A 114 16.00 0.05 -2.95
C SER A 114 15.65 -0.74 -1.70
N ASP A 115 15.10 -0.03 -0.72
CA ASP A 115 14.44 -0.68 0.41
C ASP A 115 13.16 -1.38 -0.05
N GLY A 116 12.60 -2.24 0.79
CA GLY A 116 11.27 -2.79 0.55
C GLY A 116 10.23 -1.67 0.55
N PHE A 117 9.37 -1.66 -0.46
CA PHE A 117 8.34 -0.64 -0.59
C PHE A 117 7.16 -1.20 -1.38
N PHE A 118 5.96 -0.82 -0.99
CA PHE A 118 4.73 -1.24 -1.66
C PHE A 118 3.89 -0.03 -2.02
N ILE A 119 3.35 -0.03 -3.23
CA ILE A 119 2.43 1.02 -3.70
C ILE A 119 1.23 0.36 -4.36
N ALA A 120 0.03 0.85 -4.04
CA ALA A 120 -1.20 0.49 -4.71
C ALA A 120 -1.93 1.75 -5.17
N ARG A 121 -2.38 1.77 -6.40
CA ARG A 121 -3.22 2.84 -6.93
C ARG A 121 -4.66 2.35 -7.00
N LEU A 122 -5.52 2.99 -6.22
CA LEU A 122 -6.94 2.66 -6.11
C LEU A 122 -7.74 3.86 -6.62
N ARG A 123 -8.62 3.62 -7.56
CA ARG A 123 -9.44 4.70 -8.14
C ARG A 123 -10.88 4.56 -7.73
N LYS A 124 -11.51 5.69 -7.39
CA LYS A 124 -12.92 5.72 -7.07
C LYS A 124 -13.74 5.88 -8.36
N LYS A 125 -14.74 5.03 -8.53
CA LYS A 125 -15.66 5.11 -9.67
C LYS A 125 -16.38 6.47 -9.66
N GLU A 126 -16.72 6.94 -10.85
CA GLU A 126 -17.32 8.27 -10.99
C GLU A 126 -18.76 8.34 -10.48
N VAL A 127 -19.46 7.23 -10.46
CA VAL A 127 -20.84 7.20 -9.94
C VAL A 127 -21.03 6.00 -9.06
#